data_1c3983a01f4c9b2897e8cf2381e37fc0
#
_entry.id   1c3983a01f4c9b2897e8cf2381e37fc0
#
_cell.length_a   1.000
_cell.length_b   1.000
_cell.length_c   1.000
_cell.angle_alpha   90.00
_cell.angle_beta   90.00
_cell.angle_gamma   90.00
#
_symmetry.space_group_name_H-M   'P 1'
#
loop_
_entity.id
_entity.type
_entity.pdbx_description
1 polymer ?
#
loop_
_entity_poly.entity_id
_entity_poly.type
_entity_poly.pdbx_seq_one_letter_code
_entity_poly.pdbx_strand_id
1 'polypeptide(L)'
;MLDAVDLCQRLAEHGFRFFSGVPCSFLDSLINAASRQNHYVIAANEGDAVAIVAGAGVGGEKGVVLMQNSGLANAISPLTSLTWTFGLPVLGFVSLRGEPGLGDEPQHELMGRITTGLLDLIEIPWEILSLDSNDTPGQLQRAAAIVESGQSFFFVVSKNSFYPVAAAERHAWKGRTAKVPPPAHAELPRRYDALAAVSQWRDQRDVLIATKG
;
A
#
# COMPACT_ATOMS: atom_id res chain seq x y z
N MET A 1 4.38 -20.52 4.21
CA MET A 1 4.84 -19.11 4.05
C MET A 1 5.55 -19.00 2.71
N LEU A 2 5.42 -17.90 2.02
CA LEU A 2 6.03 -17.63 0.73
C LEU A 2 7.36 -16.87 0.87
N ASP A 3 8.26 -17.06 -0.06
CA ASP A 3 9.42 -16.20 -0.24
C ASP A 3 9.00 -14.96 -1.03
N ALA A 4 9.08 -13.78 -0.40
CA ALA A 4 8.67 -12.52 -1.02
C ALA A 4 9.62 -12.10 -2.16
N VAL A 5 10.88 -12.53 -2.16
CA VAL A 5 11.82 -12.24 -3.26
C VAL A 5 11.47 -13.09 -4.48
N ASP A 6 11.17 -14.37 -4.30
CA ASP A 6 10.68 -15.24 -5.37
C ASP A 6 9.34 -14.72 -5.95
N LEU A 7 8.42 -14.28 -5.08
CA LEU A 7 7.16 -13.69 -5.53
C LEU A 7 7.39 -12.43 -6.39
N CYS A 8 8.30 -11.52 -5.99
CA CYS A 8 8.65 -10.36 -6.80
C CYS A 8 9.25 -10.75 -8.16
N GLN A 9 10.08 -11.81 -8.21
CA GLN A 9 10.65 -12.31 -9.47
C GLN A 9 9.56 -12.85 -10.39
N ARG A 10 8.64 -13.65 -9.87
CA ARG A 10 7.49 -14.18 -10.62
C ARG A 10 6.56 -13.06 -11.11
N LEU A 11 6.31 -12.04 -10.29
CA LEU A 11 5.56 -10.85 -10.71
C LEU A 11 6.26 -10.15 -11.88
N ALA A 12 7.60 -10.03 -11.84
CA ALA A 12 8.37 -9.42 -12.92
C ALA A 12 8.35 -10.25 -14.22
N GLU A 13 8.23 -11.58 -14.15
CA GLU A 13 8.03 -12.46 -15.32
C GLU A 13 6.70 -12.18 -16.03
N HIS A 14 5.66 -11.77 -15.28
CA HIS A 14 4.37 -11.32 -15.83
C HIS A 14 4.35 -9.82 -16.18
N GLY A 15 5.50 -9.13 -16.06
CA GLY A 15 5.65 -7.72 -16.40
C GLY A 15 5.37 -6.75 -15.27
N PHE A 16 4.99 -7.20 -14.07
CA PHE A 16 4.75 -6.34 -12.91
C PHE A 16 6.07 -6.01 -12.22
N ARG A 17 6.63 -4.84 -12.53
CA ARG A 17 7.95 -4.42 -12.03
C ARG A 17 7.93 -3.15 -11.20
N PHE A 18 6.84 -2.40 -11.24
CA PHE A 18 6.68 -1.17 -10.50
C PHE A 18 5.73 -1.36 -9.32
N PHE A 19 6.10 -0.88 -8.13
CA PHE A 19 5.33 -1.05 -6.92
C PHE A 19 5.07 0.31 -6.26
N SER A 20 3.86 0.51 -5.75
CA SER A 20 3.54 1.63 -4.87
C SER A 20 2.63 1.18 -3.75
N GLY A 21 2.67 1.87 -2.62
CA GLY A 21 1.80 1.52 -1.51
C GLY A 21 2.09 2.31 -0.24
N VAL A 22 1.28 2.01 0.78
CA VAL A 22 1.48 2.50 2.13
C VAL A 22 2.04 1.35 2.98
N PRO A 23 3.10 1.57 3.77
CA PRO A 23 3.72 0.53 4.59
C PRO A 23 2.71 -0.18 5.49
N CYS A 24 2.75 -1.51 5.49
CA CYS A 24 1.89 -2.38 6.28
C CYS A 24 2.71 -3.56 6.82
N SER A 25 2.54 -3.88 8.10
CA SER A 25 3.31 -4.93 8.78
C SER A 25 3.09 -6.34 8.22
N PHE A 26 1.91 -6.65 7.66
CA PHE A 26 1.66 -7.96 7.04
C PHE A 26 2.31 -8.10 5.66
N LEU A 27 2.63 -6.97 5.02
CA LEU A 27 3.25 -6.90 3.70
C LEU A 27 4.70 -6.40 3.76
N ASP A 28 5.28 -6.23 4.95
CA ASP A 28 6.63 -5.67 5.13
C ASP A 28 7.69 -6.43 4.33
N SER A 29 7.63 -7.76 4.33
CA SER A 29 8.56 -8.60 3.59
C SER A 29 8.46 -8.39 2.08
N LEU A 30 7.23 -8.25 1.54
CA LEU A 30 7.01 -7.96 0.12
C LEU A 30 7.46 -6.54 -0.23
N ILE A 31 7.16 -5.56 0.63
CA ILE A 31 7.63 -4.18 0.49
C ILE A 31 9.16 -4.11 0.53
N ASN A 32 9.79 -4.84 1.45
CA ASN A 32 11.25 -4.88 1.56
C ASN A 32 11.89 -5.55 0.33
N ALA A 33 11.30 -6.62 -0.19
CA ALA A 33 11.77 -7.29 -1.41
C ALA A 33 11.69 -6.34 -2.63
N ALA A 34 10.54 -5.66 -2.83
CA ALA A 34 10.35 -4.68 -3.90
C ALA A 34 11.30 -3.47 -3.76
N SER A 35 11.50 -2.98 -2.52
CA SER A 35 12.38 -1.83 -2.24
C SER A 35 13.85 -2.13 -2.53
N ARG A 36 14.32 -3.36 -2.31
CA ARG A 36 15.69 -3.77 -2.64
C ARG A 36 16.01 -3.69 -4.13
N GLN A 37 14.99 -3.80 -4.97
CA GLN A 37 15.12 -3.66 -6.42
C GLN A 37 14.96 -2.21 -6.90
N ASN A 38 14.80 -1.23 -5.98
CA ASN A 38 14.50 0.18 -6.25
C ASN A 38 13.20 0.39 -7.06
N HIS A 39 12.26 -0.53 -6.94
CA HIS A 39 11.01 -0.51 -7.70
C HIS A 39 9.79 -0.12 -6.84
N TYR A 40 10.00 0.29 -5.58
CA TYR A 40 8.92 0.65 -4.66
C TYR A 40 8.88 2.15 -4.37
N VAL A 41 7.73 2.77 -4.63
CA VAL A 41 7.44 4.17 -4.31
C VAL A 41 6.45 4.23 -3.15
N ILE A 42 6.86 4.84 -2.04
CA ILE A 42 5.97 5.06 -0.89
C ILE A 42 4.96 6.15 -1.26
N ALA A 43 3.67 5.86 -1.13
CA ALA A 43 2.61 6.82 -1.30
C ALA A 43 2.22 7.49 0.03
N ALA A 44 1.60 8.66 -0.05
CA ALA A 44 1.11 9.38 1.13
C ALA A 44 -0.17 8.73 1.70
N ASN A 45 -0.99 8.13 0.83
CA ASN A 45 -2.16 7.33 1.18
C ASN A 45 -2.43 6.28 0.08
N GLU A 46 -3.38 5.38 0.32
CA GLU A 46 -3.64 4.25 -0.57
C GLU A 46 -4.30 4.69 -1.90
N GLY A 47 -5.07 5.76 -1.89
CA GLY A 47 -5.61 6.36 -3.11
C GLY A 47 -4.50 6.91 -4.01
N ASP A 48 -3.51 7.58 -3.43
CA ASP A 48 -2.33 8.04 -4.15
C ASP A 48 -1.54 6.86 -4.72
N ALA A 49 -1.40 5.75 -3.97
CA ALA A 49 -0.74 4.56 -4.45
C ALA A 49 -1.39 3.99 -5.73
N VAL A 50 -2.74 3.91 -5.74
CA VAL A 50 -3.50 3.49 -6.93
C VAL A 50 -3.26 4.44 -8.09
N ALA A 51 -3.31 5.77 -7.86
CA ALA A 51 -3.09 6.77 -8.90
C ALA A 51 -1.66 6.73 -9.47
N ILE A 52 -0.64 6.53 -8.61
CA ILE A 52 0.76 6.38 -9.02
C ILE A 52 0.92 5.15 -9.94
N VAL A 53 0.34 4.01 -9.54
CA VAL A 53 0.42 2.76 -10.33
C VAL A 53 -0.36 2.88 -11.64
N ALA A 54 -1.55 3.48 -11.62
CA ALA A 54 -2.32 3.75 -12.83
C ALA A 54 -1.55 4.68 -13.79
N GLY A 55 -0.88 5.72 -13.24
CA GLY A 55 0.00 6.60 -14.02
C GLY A 55 1.20 5.88 -14.64
N ALA A 56 1.82 4.94 -13.92
CA ALA A 56 2.87 4.08 -14.47
C ALA A 56 2.33 3.23 -15.63
N GLY A 57 1.08 2.73 -15.52
CA GLY A 57 0.36 2.02 -16.59
C GLY A 57 0.19 2.86 -17.85
N VAL A 58 -0.12 4.14 -17.74
CA VAL A 58 -0.14 5.08 -18.89
C VAL A 58 1.25 5.19 -19.52
N GLY A 59 2.31 5.10 -18.72
CA GLY A 59 3.71 5.06 -19.19
C GLY A 59 4.16 3.72 -19.78
N GLY A 60 3.28 2.71 -19.81
CA GLY A 60 3.59 1.36 -20.32
C GLY A 60 4.14 0.37 -19.27
N GLU A 61 4.16 0.74 -17.99
CA GLU A 61 4.66 -0.10 -16.90
C GLU A 61 3.52 -0.76 -16.13
N LYS A 62 3.47 -2.09 -16.08
CA LYS A 62 2.54 -2.80 -15.21
C LYS A 62 2.95 -2.66 -13.75
N GLY A 63 2.01 -2.27 -12.89
CA GLY A 63 2.33 -2.00 -11.50
C GLY A 63 1.49 -2.74 -10.49
N VAL A 64 2.02 -2.77 -9.27
CA VAL A 64 1.46 -3.44 -8.09
C VAL A 64 1.17 -2.41 -7.00
N VAL A 65 -0.02 -2.46 -6.43
CA VAL A 65 -0.41 -1.65 -5.26
C VAL A 65 -0.35 -2.52 -4.00
N LEU A 66 0.34 -2.03 -2.98
CA LEU A 66 0.47 -2.71 -1.68
C LEU A 66 -0.23 -1.87 -0.61
N MET A 67 -1.19 -2.45 0.11
CA MET A 67 -1.94 -1.71 1.13
C MET A 67 -2.45 -2.59 2.27
N GLN A 68 -2.70 -1.96 3.40
CA GLN A 68 -3.50 -2.55 4.46
C GLN A 68 -4.99 -2.46 4.12
N ASN A 69 -5.79 -3.44 4.55
CA ASN A 69 -7.23 -3.40 4.30
C ASN A 69 -7.94 -2.17 4.89
N SER A 70 -7.46 -1.59 5.98
CA SER A 70 -7.99 -0.32 6.49
C SER A 70 -7.84 0.83 5.49
N GLY A 71 -6.83 0.77 4.62
CA GLY A 71 -6.60 1.74 3.56
C GLY A 71 -7.39 1.47 2.27
N LEU A 72 -8.02 0.30 2.13
CA LEU A 72 -8.84 -0.01 0.96
C LEU A 72 -9.95 1.02 0.76
N ALA A 73 -10.53 1.53 1.86
CA ALA A 73 -11.55 2.58 1.79
C ALA A 73 -11.03 3.87 1.12
N ASN A 74 -9.75 4.25 1.33
CA ASN A 74 -9.13 5.40 0.66
C ASN A 74 -8.90 5.13 -0.83
N ALA A 75 -8.75 3.87 -1.21
CA ALA A 75 -8.50 3.45 -2.58
C ALA A 75 -9.77 3.29 -3.43
N ILE A 76 -10.97 3.22 -2.81
CA ILE A 76 -12.23 3.00 -3.55
C ILE A 76 -12.43 4.05 -4.63
N SER A 77 -12.24 5.33 -4.33
CA SER A 77 -12.44 6.41 -5.30
C SER A 77 -11.56 6.25 -6.55
N PRO A 78 -10.23 6.15 -6.47
CA PRO A 78 -9.41 5.95 -7.65
C PRO A 78 -9.59 4.56 -8.30
N LEU A 79 -9.95 3.53 -7.56
CA LEU A 79 -10.26 2.22 -8.15
C LEU A 79 -11.52 2.26 -9.02
N THR A 80 -12.53 3.02 -8.63
CA THR A 80 -13.80 3.15 -9.37
C THR A 80 -13.79 4.26 -10.41
N SER A 81 -13.23 5.43 -10.08
CA SER A 81 -13.31 6.62 -10.94
C SER A 81 -12.11 6.81 -11.87
N LEU A 82 -10.97 6.14 -11.60
CA LEU A 82 -9.77 6.20 -12.42
C LEU A 82 -9.51 4.87 -13.10
N THR A 83 -9.21 3.80 -12.32
CA THR A 83 -8.77 2.54 -12.94
C THR A 83 -9.88 1.88 -13.75
N TRP A 84 -11.08 1.75 -13.18
CA TRP A 84 -12.22 1.15 -13.86
C TRP A 84 -12.69 2.00 -15.06
N THR A 85 -12.85 3.31 -14.86
CA THR A 85 -13.40 4.22 -15.86
C THR A 85 -12.51 4.33 -17.10
N PHE A 86 -11.19 4.34 -16.92
CA PHE A 86 -10.23 4.57 -18.01
C PHE A 86 -9.51 3.28 -18.47
N GLY A 87 -9.89 2.12 -17.95
CA GLY A 87 -9.23 0.85 -18.29
C GLY A 87 -7.73 0.87 -17.93
N LEU A 88 -7.38 1.41 -16.77
CA LEU A 88 -6.02 1.48 -16.24
C LEU A 88 -5.86 0.49 -15.06
N PRO A 89 -5.85 -0.83 -15.33
CA PRO A 89 -5.92 -1.83 -14.28
C PRO A 89 -4.67 -1.86 -13.42
N VAL A 90 -4.85 -2.21 -12.15
CA VAL A 90 -3.77 -2.41 -11.20
C VAL A 90 -3.86 -3.82 -10.60
N LEU A 91 -2.70 -4.41 -10.30
CA LEU A 91 -2.63 -5.59 -9.45
C LEU A 91 -2.47 -5.15 -8.00
N GLY A 92 -3.37 -5.55 -7.11
CA GLY A 92 -3.32 -5.19 -5.70
C GLY A 92 -2.94 -6.35 -4.78
N PHE A 93 -2.22 -6.06 -3.70
CA PHE A 93 -2.09 -6.94 -2.54
C PHE A 93 -2.63 -6.18 -1.34
N VAL A 94 -3.72 -6.66 -0.77
CA VAL A 94 -4.35 -6.08 0.40
C VAL A 94 -4.22 -7.02 1.59
N SER A 95 -3.62 -6.55 2.69
CA SER A 95 -3.50 -7.38 3.89
C SER A 95 -4.85 -7.54 4.58
N LEU A 96 -5.14 -8.72 5.13
CA LEU A 96 -6.35 -9.01 5.86
C LEU A 96 -6.11 -8.85 7.38
N ARG A 97 -5.96 -7.59 7.85
CA ARG A 97 -5.95 -7.29 9.29
C ARG A 97 -7.34 -7.51 9.87
N GLY A 98 -7.40 -8.06 11.07
CA GLY A 98 -8.68 -8.40 11.71
C GLY A 98 -9.39 -9.61 11.10
N GLU A 99 -8.64 -10.51 10.46
CA GLU A 99 -9.18 -11.76 9.89
C GLU A 99 -9.93 -12.55 10.97
N PRO A 100 -11.20 -12.97 10.71
CA PRO A 100 -11.98 -13.72 11.66
C PRO A 100 -11.29 -15.00 12.13
N GLY A 101 -11.24 -15.22 13.43
CA GLY A 101 -10.57 -16.38 14.03
C GLY A 101 -9.06 -16.19 14.30
N LEU A 102 -8.46 -15.13 13.83
CA LEU A 102 -7.07 -14.76 14.14
C LEU A 102 -7.05 -13.56 15.09
N GLY A 103 -6.19 -13.63 16.12
CA GLY A 103 -6.02 -12.51 17.05
C GLY A 103 -5.36 -11.30 16.37
N ASP A 104 -6.02 -10.15 16.44
CA ASP A 104 -5.52 -8.87 15.97
C ASP A 104 -6.05 -7.73 16.87
N GLU A 105 -5.68 -6.50 16.59
CA GLU A 105 -6.09 -5.33 17.35
C GLU A 105 -7.57 -4.97 17.04
N PRO A 106 -8.36 -4.53 18.07
CA PRO A 106 -9.81 -4.32 17.94
C PRO A 106 -10.22 -3.39 16.78
N GLN A 107 -9.41 -2.37 16.45
CA GLN A 107 -9.71 -1.44 15.36
C GLN A 107 -9.69 -2.09 13.97
N HIS A 108 -9.16 -3.30 13.85
CA HIS A 108 -9.12 -4.02 12.57
C HIS A 108 -10.29 -4.98 12.38
N GLU A 109 -11.05 -5.28 13.45
CA GLU A 109 -12.09 -6.33 13.44
C GLU A 109 -13.16 -6.13 12.34
N LEU A 110 -13.69 -4.92 12.21
CA LEU A 110 -14.70 -4.66 11.20
C LEU A 110 -14.12 -4.81 9.79
N MET A 111 -12.96 -4.21 9.55
CA MET A 111 -12.31 -4.29 8.23
C MET A 111 -11.96 -5.73 7.86
N GLY A 112 -11.52 -6.55 8.81
CA GLY A 112 -11.27 -7.98 8.58
C GLY A 112 -12.48 -8.73 8.05
N ARG A 113 -13.69 -8.40 8.55
CA ARG A 113 -14.95 -9.02 8.12
C ARG A 113 -15.47 -8.52 6.77
N ILE A 114 -15.18 -7.28 6.39
CA ILE A 114 -15.81 -6.64 5.23
C ILE A 114 -14.86 -6.47 4.03
N THR A 115 -13.56 -6.74 4.16
CA THR A 115 -12.56 -6.49 3.11
C THR A 115 -12.94 -7.13 1.77
N THR A 116 -13.29 -8.42 1.78
CA THR A 116 -13.68 -9.13 0.55
C THR A 116 -15.00 -8.61 -0.01
N GLY A 117 -15.97 -8.35 0.86
CA GLY A 117 -17.24 -7.75 0.45
C GLY A 117 -17.10 -6.33 -0.14
N LEU A 118 -16.10 -5.54 0.28
CA LEU A 118 -15.80 -4.27 -0.36
C LEU A 118 -15.24 -4.45 -1.77
N LEU A 119 -14.36 -5.45 -1.98
CA LEU A 119 -13.85 -5.78 -3.30
C LEU A 119 -14.96 -6.26 -4.22
N ASP A 120 -15.86 -7.12 -3.72
CA ASP A 120 -17.04 -7.56 -4.45
C ASP A 120 -17.95 -6.38 -4.83
N LEU A 121 -18.19 -5.46 -3.89
CA LEU A 121 -19.05 -4.30 -4.10
C LEU A 121 -18.56 -3.36 -5.21
N ILE A 122 -17.24 -3.22 -5.34
CA ILE A 122 -16.61 -2.40 -6.39
C ILE A 122 -16.22 -3.23 -7.62
N GLU A 123 -16.72 -4.45 -7.73
CA GLU A 123 -16.55 -5.36 -8.88
C GLU A 123 -15.08 -5.68 -9.20
N ILE A 124 -14.22 -5.73 -8.18
CA ILE A 124 -12.82 -6.12 -8.34
C ILE A 124 -12.68 -7.61 -7.97
N PRO A 125 -12.31 -8.47 -8.93
CA PRO A 125 -12.01 -9.86 -8.65
C PRO A 125 -10.81 -10.00 -7.72
N TRP A 126 -10.88 -10.98 -6.84
CA TRP A 126 -9.85 -11.22 -5.84
C TRP A 126 -9.68 -12.71 -5.55
N GLU A 127 -8.52 -13.08 -5.04
CA GLU A 127 -8.23 -14.40 -4.46
C GLU A 127 -7.47 -14.23 -3.15
N ILE A 128 -7.65 -15.16 -2.21
CA ILE A 128 -6.73 -15.27 -1.07
C ILE A 128 -5.41 -15.80 -1.61
N LEU A 129 -4.31 -15.12 -1.29
CA LEU A 129 -2.99 -15.56 -1.70
C LEU A 129 -2.65 -16.92 -1.06
N SER A 130 -2.45 -17.94 -1.87
CA SER A 130 -2.07 -19.27 -1.39
C SER A 130 -0.70 -19.23 -0.73
N LEU A 131 -0.55 -19.96 0.38
CA LEU A 131 0.73 -20.17 1.04
C LEU A 131 1.51 -21.37 0.47
N ASP A 132 0.91 -22.10 -0.46
CA ASP A 132 1.57 -23.17 -1.21
C ASP A 132 2.25 -22.57 -2.46
N SER A 133 3.57 -22.72 -2.52
CA SER A 133 4.36 -22.23 -3.66
C SER A 133 4.02 -22.93 -4.98
N ASN A 134 3.34 -24.06 -4.95
CA ASN A 134 2.88 -24.76 -6.16
C ASN A 134 1.62 -24.13 -6.75
N ASP A 135 0.78 -23.50 -5.92
CA ASP A 135 -0.45 -22.84 -6.37
C ASP A 135 -0.18 -21.42 -6.88
N THR A 136 0.81 -20.74 -6.29
CA THR A 136 1.12 -19.33 -6.56
C THR A 136 1.32 -19.04 -8.06
N PRO A 137 2.03 -19.85 -8.85
CA PRO A 137 2.18 -19.58 -10.29
C PRO A 137 0.85 -19.53 -11.04
N GLY A 138 -0.07 -20.46 -10.73
CA GLY A 138 -1.41 -20.48 -11.32
C GLY A 138 -2.25 -19.27 -10.92
N GLN A 139 -2.16 -18.82 -9.66
CA GLN A 139 -2.82 -17.61 -9.19
C GLN A 139 -2.28 -16.36 -9.91
N LEU A 140 -0.96 -16.22 -10.02
CA LEU A 140 -0.33 -15.09 -10.72
C LEU A 140 -0.70 -15.07 -12.21
N GLN A 141 -0.76 -16.22 -12.87
CA GLN A 141 -1.19 -16.31 -14.26
C GLN A 141 -2.63 -15.84 -14.46
N ARG A 142 -3.57 -16.24 -13.57
CA ARG A 142 -4.96 -15.76 -13.61
C ARG A 142 -5.05 -14.26 -13.37
N ALA A 143 -4.37 -13.77 -12.33
CA ALA A 143 -4.33 -12.35 -12.02
C ALA A 143 -3.77 -11.53 -13.17
N ALA A 144 -2.67 -11.97 -13.79
CA ALA A 144 -2.07 -11.31 -14.95
C ALA A 144 -3.03 -11.26 -16.14
N ALA A 145 -3.72 -12.35 -16.44
CA ALA A 145 -4.70 -12.40 -17.52
C ALA A 145 -5.88 -11.44 -17.30
N ILE A 146 -6.37 -11.31 -16.05
CA ILE A 146 -7.43 -10.37 -15.69
C ILE A 146 -6.93 -8.95 -15.86
N VAL A 147 -5.74 -8.62 -15.37
CA VAL A 147 -5.15 -7.28 -15.53
C VAL A 147 -4.93 -6.96 -17.03
N GLU A 148 -4.48 -7.92 -17.82
CA GLU A 148 -4.33 -7.76 -19.29
C GLU A 148 -5.66 -7.53 -19.99
N SER A 149 -6.77 -8.04 -19.45
CA SER A 149 -8.11 -7.76 -19.97
C SER A 149 -8.64 -6.34 -19.66
N GLY A 150 -7.88 -5.55 -18.88
CA GLY A 150 -8.25 -4.19 -18.50
C GLY A 150 -8.97 -4.07 -17.16
N GLN A 151 -9.01 -5.14 -16.36
CA GLN A 151 -9.66 -5.16 -15.05
C GLN A 151 -8.63 -5.28 -13.92
N SER A 152 -8.78 -4.49 -12.86
CA SER A 152 -7.94 -4.62 -11.66
C SER A 152 -8.20 -5.96 -10.96
N PHE A 153 -7.19 -6.48 -10.29
CA PHE A 153 -7.28 -7.72 -9.51
C PHE A 153 -6.58 -7.55 -8.17
N PHE A 154 -7.11 -8.17 -7.11
CA PHE A 154 -6.50 -8.09 -5.78
C PHE A 154 -6.23 -9.46 -5.16
N PHE A 155 -5.02 -9.64 -4.65
CA PHE A 155 -4.72 -10.70 -3.69
C PHE A 155 -5.01 -10.23 -2.27
N VAL A 156 -5.79 -11.02 -1.53
CA VAL A 156 -6.04 -10.84 -0.10
C VAL A 156 -5.00 -11.67 0.66
N VAL A 157 -4.23 -11.00 1.52
CA VAL A 157 -3.04 -11.56 2.17
C VAL A 157 -3.27 -11.72 3.67
N SER A 158 -3.32 -12.95 4.15
CA SER A 158 -3.47 -13.29 5.57
C SER A 158 -2.20 -12.99 6.38
N LYS A 159 -2.35 -13.01 7.71
CA LYS A 159 -1.23 -12.84 8.64
C LYS A 159 -0.16 -13.92 8.43
N ASN A 160 1.11 -13.55 8.55
CA ASN A 160 2.25 -14.47 8.44
C ASN A 160 2.36 -15.19 7.08
N SER A 161 1.96 -14.53 6.00
CA SER A 161 2.05 -15.11 4.65
C SER A 161 3.49 -15.22 4.13
N PHE A 162 4.41 -14.38 4.60
CA PHE A 162 5.76 -14.29 4.08
C PHE A 162 6.84 -14.66 5.09
N TYR A 163 7.93 -15.26 4.62
CA TYR A 163 9.17 -15.33 5.39
C TYR A 163 9.75 -13.92 5.55
N PRO A 164 10.38 -13.62 6.72
CA PRO A 164 10.93 -12.30 6.98
C PRO A 164 12.00 -11.90 5.96
N VAL A 165 11.87 -10.70 5.39
CA VAL A 165 12.88 -10.07 4.54
C VAL A 165 13.36 -8.79 5.23
N ALA A 166 14.67 -8.70 5.48
CA ALA A 166 15.24 -7.51 6.11
C ALA A 166 14.98 -6.26 5.26
N ALA A 167 14.76 -5.11 5.92
CA ALA A 167 14.58 -3.84 5.24
C ALA A 167 15.76 -3.54 4.31
N ALA A 168 15.47 -2.94 3.15
CA ALA A 168 16.51 -2.38 2.30
C ALA A 168 17.21 -1.23 3.04
N GLU A 169 18.53 -1.10 2.85
CA GLU A 169 19.20 0.12 3.26
C GLU A 169 18.58 1.29 2.49
N ARG A 170 17.92 2.18 3.21
CA ARG A 170 17.37 3.38 2.59
C ARG A 170 18.53 4.28 2.20
N HIS A 171 18.78 4.45 0.92
CA HIS A 171 19.55 5.60 0.48
C HIS A 171 18.79 6.84 0.94
N ALA A 172 19.36 7.53 1.94
CA ALA A 172 18.81 8.81 2.36
C ALA A 172 18.69 9.68 1.10
N TRP A 173 17.46 10.08 0.77
CA TRP A 173 17.22 11.02 -0.32
C TRP A 173 18.05 12.27 -0.01
N LYS A 174 19.11 12.51 -0.81
CA LYS A 174 19.91 13.71 -0.73
C LYS A 174 19.13 14.85 -1.37
N GLY A 175 17.95 15.17 -0.81
CA GLY A 175 17.22 16.36 -1.18
C GLY A 175 18.11 17.59 -0.96
N ARG A 176 17.85 18.65 -1.71
CA ARG A 176 18.40 19.97 -1.40
C ARG A 176 18.04 20.24 0.06
N THR A 177 19.00 20.02 0.94
CA THR A 177 18.86 20.50 2.32
C THR A 177 18.83 22.02 2.20
N ALA A 178 17.61 22.60 2.26
CA ALA A 178 17.53 23.96 2.69
C ALA A 178 18.32 23.97 4.00
N LYS A 179 19.36 24.81 4.08
CA LYS A 179 20.05 25.07 5.34
C LYS A 179 19.06 25.79 6.23
N VAL A 180 18.14 25.00 6.83
CA VAL A 180 17.35 25.49 7.95
C VAL A 180 18.38 25.63 9.07
N PRO A 181 18.65 26.82 9.58
CA PRO A 181 19.54 26.97 10.73
C PRO A 181 18.98 26.08 11.85
N PRO A 182 19.83 25.40 12.61
CA PRO A 182 19.38 24.63 13.74
C PRO A 182 18.55 25.56 14.64
N PRO A 183 17.46 25.06 15.24
CA PRO A 183 16.68 25.85 16.17
C PRO A 183 17.59 26.38 17.25
N ALA A 184 17.43 27.67 17.61
CA ALA A 184 18.28 28.38 18.56
C ALA A 184 18.26 27.77 19.98
N HIS A 185 17.43 26.75 20.22
CA HIS A 185 17.27 26.03 21.48
C HIS A 185 17.57 24.56 21.31
N ALA A 186 18.37 24.02 22.22
CA ALA A 186 18.81 22.61 22.24
C ALA A 186 17.68 21.60 22.51
N GLU A 187 16.52 22.05 22.97
CA GLU A 187 15.37 21.20 23.25
C GLU A 187 14.29 21.39 22.19
N LEU A 188 13.91 20.30 21.52
CA LEU A 188 12.75 20.28 20.64
C LEU A 188 11.48 20.52 21.48
N PRO A 189 10.53 21.35 20.99
CA PRO A 189 9.27 21.56 21.70
C PRO A 189 8.51 20.25 21.83
N ARG A 190 7.86 20.02 22.97
CA ARG A 190 6.95 18.90 23.13
C ARG A 190 5.76 19.07 22.19
N ARG A 191 5.13 17.97 21.78
CA ARG A 191 3.93 18.00 20.91
C ARG A 191 2.87 19.00 21.40
N TYR A 192 2.65 19.04 22.72
CA TYR A 192 1.72 19.99 23.33
C TYR A 192 2.11 21.45 23.07
N ASP A 193 3.38 21.80 23.24
CA ASP A 193 3.87 23.18 23.08
C ASP A 193 3.75 23.61 21.60
N ALA A 194 4.03 22.70 20.65
CA ALA A 194 3.84 22.95 19.23
C ALA A 194 2.37 23.17 18.87
N LEU A 195 1.46 22.33 19.39
CA LEU A 195 0.02 22.47 19.16
C LEU A 195 -0.54 23.74 19.80
N ALA A 196 -0.07 24.12 20.98
CA ALA A 196 -0.44 25.36 21.65
C ALA A 196 -0.01 26.58 20.83
N ALA A 197 1.22 26.58 20.30
CA ALA A 197 1.71 27.63 19.41
C ALA A 197 0.86 27.76 18.14
N VAL A 198 0.59 26.65 17.43
CA VAL A 198 -0.28 26.65 16.25
C VAL A 198 -1.66 27.19 16.60
N SER A 199 -2.23 26.79 17.75
CA SER A 199 -3.55 27.25 18.21
C SER A 199 -3.60 28.75 18.49
N GLN A 200 -2.49 29.33 18.98
CA GLN A 200 -2.37 30.78 19.22
C GLN A 200 -2.21 31.61 17.93
N TRP A 201 -1.59 31.01 16.90
CA TRP A 201 -1.30 31.71 15.64
C TRP A 201 -2.45 31.65 14.64
N ARG A 202 -3.43 30.75 14.86
CA ARG A 202 -4.59 30.65 13.97
C ARG A 202 -5.48 31.86 14.05
N ASP A 203 -6.03 32.24 12.92
CA ASP A 203 -7.09 33.22 12.80
C ASP A 203 -8.47 32.53 12.89
N GLN A 204 -9.56 33.25 13.01
CA GLN A 204 -10.92 32.69 13.10
C GLN A 204 -11.38 31.95 11.85
N ARG A 205 -10.70 32.12 10.71
CA ARG A 205 -10.97 31.47 9.43
C ARG A 205 -10.20 30.17 9.25
N ASP A 206 -9.22 29.88 10.10
CA ASP A 206 -8.38 28.71 10.00
C ASP A 206 -9.09 27.49 10.60
N VAL A 207 -9.14 26.41 9.82
CA VAL A 207 -9.66 25.11 10.26
C VAL A 207 -8.48 24.18 10.52
N LEU A 208 -8.33 23.74 11.78
CA LEU A 208 -7.33 22.74 12.15
C LEU A 208 -7.91 21.35 11.98
N ILE A 209 -7.30 20.55 11.11
CA ILE A 209 -7.59 19.12 10.95
C ILE A 209 -6.41 18.33 11.49
N ALA A 210 -6.66 17.50 12.48
CA ALA A 210 -5.63 16.65 13.07
C ALA A 210 -6.03 15.17 12.97
N THR A 211 -5.06 14.32 12.72
CA THR A 211 -5.21 12.88 12.83
C THR A 211 -4.74 12.41 14.21
N LYS A 212 -5.37 11.36 14.70
CA LYS A 212 -4.89 10.68 15.90
C LYS A 212 -3.65 9.87 15.49
N GLY A 213 -2.50 10.36 15.86
CA GLY A 213 -1.21 9.69 15.65
C GLY A 213 -0.74 8.97 16.90
#